data_37421bab149ad12cfe5a0b2cfe9bb74c
#
_entry.id   37421bab149ad12cfe5a0b2cfe9bb74c
#
_cell.length_a   1.000
_cell.length_b   1.000
_cell.length_c   1.000
_cell.angle_alpha   90.00
_cell.angle_beta   90.00
_cell.angle_gamma   90.00
#
_symmetry.space_group_name_H-M   'P 1'
#
loop_
_entity.id
_entity.type
_entity.pdbx_description
1 polymer ?
#
loop_
_entity_poly.entity_id
_entity_poly.type
_entity_poly.pdbx_seq_one_letter_code
_entity_poly.pdbx_strand_id
1 'polypeptide(L)'
;MNLHELAPVMGSTHVNKRKGRGTGTGNGKTAGRGHKGQKARSGGKLRIGFEDGQMPLARRIPKRGFNNIFAEPLTAVNVAVLNKFEDGAVVDAAALIEKGILHDCKYGLKVLGNGSVSKKVTVKAAAFSESAKEKIEKAGGKAEVV
;
A
#
# COMPACT_ATOMS: atom_id res chain seq x y z
N MET A 1 -5.41 11.94 -29.97
CA MET A 1 -5.96 12.48 -28.71
C MET A 1 -5.88 13.99 -28.80
N ASN A 2 -7.01 14.65 -28.80
CA ASN A 2 -7.07 16.12 -28.88
C ASN A 2 -7.02 16.71 -27.46
N LEU A 3 -6.49 17.97 -27.31
CA LEU A 3 -6.36 18.61 -26.02
C LEU A 3 -7.70 18.77 -25.28
N HIS A 4 -8.80 18.98 -26.00
CA HIS A 4 -10.15 19.11 -25.41
C HIS A 4 -10.74 17.76 -24.93
N GLU A 5 -10.18 16.62 -25.32
CA GLU A 5 -10.59 15.29 -24.88
C GLU A 5 -9.88 14.85 -23.58
N LEU A 6 -8.85 15.60 -23.15
CA LEU A 6 -8.13 15.31 -21.92
C LEU A 6 -9.04 15.56 -20.71
N ALA A 7 -9.37 14.51 -20.01
CA ALA A 7 -10.15 14.55 -18.78
C ALA A 7 -9.41 13.75 -17.69
N PRO A 8 -9.53 14.17 -16.41
CA PRO A 8 -8.99 13.40 -15.31
C PRO A 8 -9.71 12.05 -15.23
N VAL A 9 -9.01 11.04 -14.74
CA VAL A 9 -9.58 9.70 -14.55
C VAL A 9 -10.83 9.79 -13.67
N MET A 10 -11.88 9.06 -14.03
CA MET A 10 -13.15 9.05 -13.30
C MET A 10 -12.90 8.70 -11.81
N GLY A 11 -13.42 9.54 -10.91
CA GLY A 11 -13.23 9.40 -9.46
C GLY A 11 -11.96 10.07 -8.90
N SER A 12 -11.05 10.60 -9.72
CA SER A 12 -9.86 11.33 -9.26
C SER A 12 -10.16 12.75 -8.78
N THR A 13 -11.29 13.32 -9.21
CA THR A 13 -11.74 14.66 -8.82
C THR A 13 -13.05 14.59 -8.05
N HIS A 14 -13.16 15.39 -7.00
CA HIS A 14 -14.37 15.51 -6.21
C HIS A 14 -14.91 16.95 -6.26
N VAL A 15 -16.23 17.08 -6.26
CA VAL A 15 -16.88 18.39 -6.15
C VAL A 15 -16.51 19.02 -4.80
N ASN A 16 -16.07 20.28 -4.85
CA ASN A 16 -15.60 21.00 -3.67
C ASN A 16 -16.77 21.28 -2.70
N LYS A 17 -16.78 20.64 -1.52
CA LYS A 17 -17.82 20.79 -0.51
C LYS A 17 -17.53 22.00 0.37
N ARG A 18 -18.17 23.13 0.10
CA ARG A 18 -18.06 24.37 0.91
C ARG A 18 -18.90 24.24 2.18
N LYS A 19 -18.31 24.54 3.33
CA LYS A 19 -18.99 24.50 4.64
C LYS A 19 -19.13 25.93 5.20
N GLY A 20 -20.17 26.17 6.03
CA GLY A 20 -20.43 27.47 6.64
C GLY A 20 -20.86 28.57 5.64
N ARG A 21 -21.52 28.18 4.53
CA ARG A 21 -21.99 29.09 3.48
C ARG A 21 -23.48 28.90 3.21
N GLY A 22 -24.33 29.32 4.18
CA GLY A 22 -25.76 29.19 4.10
C GLY A 22 -26.31 27.83 4.54
N THR A 23 -27.61 27.75 4.71
CA THR A 23 -28.34 26.61 5.27
C THR A 23 -28.68 25.54 4.24
N GLY A 24 -28.71 25.86 2.94
CA GLY A 24 -29.20 24.98 1.87
C GLY A 24 -28.47 23.64 1.77
N THR A 25 -27.20 23.58 2.11
CA THR A 25 -26.38 22.32 2.08
C THR A 25 -26.44 21.52 3.39
N GLY A 26 -27.18 22.00 4.42
CA GLY A 26 -27.18 21.43 5.77
C GLY A 26 -25.88 21.67 6.58
N ASN A 27 -24.86 22.29 5.99
CA ASN A 27 -23.60 22.59 6.65
C ASN A 27 -23.38 24.09 6.95
N GLY A 28 -24.47 24.88 7.04
CA GLY A 28 -24.42 26.32 7.24
C GLY A 28 -24.03 26.74 8.64
N LYS A 29 -24.84 26.41 9.65
CA LYS A 29 -24.72 26.91 11.02
C LYS A 29 -23.45 26.48 11.72
N THR A 30 -23.17 25.18 11.80
CA THR A 30 -22.06 24.60 12.56
C THR A 30 -20.93 24.05 11.67
N ALA A 31 -21.09 24.15 10.35
CA ALA A 31 -20.13 23.67 9.36
C ALA A 31 -19.73 22.17 9.52
N GLY A 32 -20.62 21.36 10.12
CA GLY A 32 -20.39 19.95 10.39
C GLY A 32 -19.52 19.66 11.63
N ARG A 33 -19.25 20.69 12.47
CA ARG A 33 -18.44 20.51 13.71
C ARG A 33 -19.28 20.23 14.95
N GLY A 34 -20.62 20.29 14.86
CA GLY A 34 -21.51 20.20 16.02
C GLY A 34 -21.57 21.49 16.83
N HIS A 35 -22.11 21.43 18.05
CA HIS A 35 -22.32 22.62 18.86
C HIS A 35 -21.08 23.01 19.70
N LYS A 36 -20.87 22.39 20.86
CA LYS A 36 -19.78 22.68 21.79
C LYS A 36 -18.73 21.58 21.75
N GLY A 37 -17.53 21.87 22.22
CA GLY A 37 -16.46 20.89 22.35
C GLY A 37 -15.13 21.40 21.79
N GLN A 38 -14.05 20.77 22.20
CA GLN A 38 -12.68 21.15 21.85
C GLN A 38 -12.44 21.10 20.32
N LYS A 39 -12.99 20.10 19.63
CA LYS A 39 -12.86 19.93 18.16
C LYS A 39 -13.65 20.94 17.34
N ALA A 40 -14.63 21.62 17.96
CA ALA A 40 -15.44 22.62 17.29
C ALA A 40 -14.78 24.01 17.22
N ARG A 41 -13.71 24.25 17.98
CA ARG A 41 -12.99 25.53 18.06
C ARG A 41 -11.96 25.67 16.94
N SER A 42 -11.56 26.91 16.65
CA SER A 42 -10.45 27.19 15.76
C SER A 42 -9.16 26.61 16.35
N GLY A 43 -8.36 25.91 15.53
CA GLY A 43 -7.12 25.28 15.99
C GLY A 43 -7.29 24.10 16.97
N GLY A 44 -8.51 23.71 17.30
CA GLY A 44 -8.82 22.61 18.21
C GLY A 44 -8.40 21.27 17.66
N LYS A 45 -7.15 20.87 17.86
CA LYS A 45 -6.62 19.53 17.55
C LYS A 45 -6.38 18.75 18.83
N LEU A 46 -6.81 17.52 18.85
CA LEU A 46 -6.44 16.57 19.88
C LEU A 46 -5.21 15.78 19.41
N ARG A 47 -4.24 15.59 20.28
CA ARG A 47 -3.10 14.69 20.03
C ARG A 47 -3.60 13.25 19.88
N ILE A 48 -2.93 12.46 19.06
CA ILE A 48 -3.25 11.04 18.89
C ILE A 48 -3.06 10.32 20.25
N GLY A 49 -4.03 9.48 20.60
CA GLY A 49 -4.01 8.72 21.86
C GLY A 49 -4.31 9.55 23.13
N PHE A 50 -4.94 10.73 23.00
CA PHE A 50 -5.40 11.50 24.14
C PHE A 50 -6.66 10.85 24.75
N GLU A 51 -6.62 10.54 26.04
CA GLU A 51 -7.67 9.88 26.82
C GLU A 51 -8.05 10.74 28.03
N ASP A 52 -8.48 11.99 27.80
CA ASP A 52 -9.00 12.94 28.80
C ASP A 52 -8.18 13.06 30.09
N GLY A 53 -6.85 12.96 30.01
CA GLY A 53 -5.93 13.00 31.15
C GLY A 53 -5.60 11.62 31.73
N GLN A 54 -6.30 10.56 31.34
CA GLN A 54 -5.93 9.19 31.68
C GLN A 54 -4.64 8.79 30.96
N MET A 55 -3.84 7.92 31.59
CA MET A 55 -2.62 7.37 30.96
C MET A 55 -3.00 6.64 29.65
N PRO A 56 -2.42 7.01 28.49
CA PRO A 56 -2.71 6.39 27.21
C PRO A 56 -2.50 4.88 27.23
N LEU A 57 -3.33 4.12 26.51
CA LEU A 57 -3.25 2.66 26.46
C LEU A 57 -1.85 2.15 26.13
N ALA A 58 -1.16 2.79 25.19
CA ALA A 58 0.21 2.43 24.82
C ALA A 58 1.22 2.49 25.99
N ARG A 59 0.97 3.34 26.99
CA ARG A 59 1.81 3.43 28.20
C ARG A 59 1.37 2.49 29.34
N ARG A 60 0.11 2.04 29.31
CA ARG A 60 -0.42 1.07 30.30
C ARG A 60 0.00 -0.36 29.99
N ILE A 61 0.18 -0.68 28.72
CA ILE A 61 0.57 -2.02 28.29
C ILE A 61 2.07 -2.24 28.57
N PRO A 62 2.47 -3.40 29.14
CA PRO A 62 3.87 -3.74 29.32
C PRO A 62 4.64 -3.74 28.01
N LYS A 63 5.85 -3.22 28.01
CA LYS A 63 6.76 -3.29 26.87
C LYS A 63 7.20 -4.73 26.66
N ARG A 64 7.22 -5.19 25.44
CA ARG A 64 7.72 -6.53 25.06
C ARG A 64 8.36 -6.51 23.69
N GLY A 65 9.19 -7.50 23.45
CA GLY A 65 9.91 -7.66 22.19
C GLY A 65 11.18 -6.80 22.12
N PHE A 66 11.91 -6.98 21.06
CA PHE A 66 13.12 -6.25 20.70
C PHE A 66 13.23 -6.16 19.18
N ASN A 67 13.98 -5.19 18.69
CA ASN A 67 14.33 -5.09 17.27
C ASN A 67 15.67 -5.76 17.04
N ASN A 68 15.73 -6.73 16.13
CA ASN A 68 16.99 -7.28 15.66
C ASN A 68 17.62 -6.28 14.67
N ILE A 69 18.72 -5.64 15.09
CA ILE A 69 19.45 -4.66 14.27
C ILE A 69 20.20 -5.30 13.10
N PHE A 70 20.44 -6.61 13.17
CA PHE A 70 21.09 -7.41 12.12
C PHE A 70 20.09 -8.14 11.23
N ALA A 71 18.83 -7.76 11.25
CA ALA A 71 17.82 -8.36 10.39
C ALA A 71 18.05 -7.97 8.92
N GLU A 72 18.02 -8.96 8.05
CA GLU A 72 18.09 -8.83 6.59
C GLU A 72 16.75 -9.22 5.96
N PRO A 73 15.74 -8.33 6.01
CA PRO A 73 14.41 -8.65 5.50
C PRO A 73 14.41 -8.72 3.98
N LEU A 74 13.98 -9.86 3.44
CA LEU A 74 13.75 -10.01 2.01
C LEU A 74 12.54 -9.17 1.55
N THR A 75 12.68 -8.55 0.39
CA THR A 75 11.58 -7.78 -0.24
C THR A 75 10.55 -8.74 -0.82
N ALA A 76 9.31 -8.69 -0.33
CA ALA A 76 8.25 -9.61 -0.73
C ALA A 76 7.46 -9.09 -1.95
N VAL A 77 7.29 -9.94 -2.96
CA VAL A 77 6.47 -9.66 -4.16
C VAL A 77 5.51 -10.80 -4.40
N ASN A 78 4.27 -10.50 -4.77
CA ASN A 78 3.26 -11.50 -5.07
C ASN A 78 3.31 -11.96 -6.54
N VAL A 79 2.98 -13.23 -6.80
CA VAL A 79 2.97 -13.80 -8.15
C VAL A 79 2.03 -13.08 -9.13
N ALA A 80 0.98 -12.42 -8.66
CA ALA A 80 0.09 -11.62 -9.52
C ALA A 80 0.81 -10.54 -10.32
N VAL A 81 1.92 -10.03 -9.79
CA VAL A 81 2.74 -8.99 -10.43
C VAL A 81 3.44 -9.50 -11.68
N LEU A 82 3.74 -10.80 -11.75
CA LEU A 82 4.40 -11.44 -12.89
C LEU A 82 3.60 -11.32 -14.19
N ASN A 83 2.29 -11.16 -14.10
CA ASN A 83 1.43 -10.94 -15.27
C ASN A 83 1.68 -9.61 -16.01
N LYS A 84 2.42 -8.68 -15.40
CA LYS A 84 2.85 -7.42 -16.03
C LYS A 84 4.03 -7.61 -16.99
N PHE A 85 4.67 -8.77 -16.97
CA PHE A 85 5.79 -9.09 -17.85
C PHE A 85 5.30 -9.84 -19.10
N GLU A 86 6.13 -9.91 -20.12
CA GLU A 86 5.85 -10.66 -21.33
C GLU A 86 6.16 -12.14 -21.15
N ASP A 87 5.56 -12.99 -22.01
CA ASP A 87 5.84 -14.41 -21.99
C ASP A 87 7.30 -14.68 -22.34
N GLY A 88 7.94 -15.56 -21.58
CA GLY A 88 9.35 -15.89 -21.72
C GLY A 88 10.34 -14.91 -21.08
N ALA A 89 9.85 -13.82 -20.47
CA ALA A 89 10.73 -12.86 -19.81
C ALA A 89 11.44 -13.45 -18.59
N VAL A 90 12.67 -13.00 -18.36
CA VAL A 90 13.40 -13.23 -17.11
C VAL A 90 13.07 -12.10 -16.14
N VAL A 91 12.53 -12.46 -14.99
CA VAL A 91 12.12 -11.50 -13.95
C VAL A 91 13.08 -11.65 -12.77
N ASP A 92 13.92 -10.64 -12.60
CA ASP A 92 14.81 -10.47 -11.47
C ASP A 92 14.45 -9.19 -10.68
N ALA A 93 15.21 -8.89 -9.63
CA ALA A 93 14.99 -7.68 -8.84
C ALA A 93 15.17 -6.40 -9.67
N ALA A 94 16.12 -6.38 -10.62
CA ALA A 94 16.37 -5.22 -11.48
C ALA A 94 15.19 -4.95 -12.41
N ALA A 95 14.65 -5.98 -13.07
CA ALA A 95 13.47 -5.85 -13.93
C ALA A 95 12.22 -5.36 -13.19
N LEU A 96 12.07 -5.71 -11.92
CA LEU A 96 10.96 -5.23 -11.08
C LEU A 96 11.13 -3.76 -10.71
N ILE A 97 12.36 -3.30 -10.51
CA ILE A 97 12.67 -1.89 -10.23
C ILE A 97 12.46 -1.04 -11.50
N GLU A 98 12.95 -1.49 -12.66
CA GLU A 98 12.77 -0.79 -13.94
C GLU A 98 11.28 -0.60 -14.29
N LYS A 99 10.44 -1.58 -14.00
CA LYS A 99 8.97 -1.46 -14.16
C LYS A 99 8.28 -0.66 -13.05
N GLY A 100 9.02 -0.11 -12.09
CA GLY A 100 8.47 0.68 -11.00
C GLY A 100 7.58 -0.10 -10.03
N ILE A 101 7.73 -1.42 -9.96
CA ILE A 101 6.98 -2.30 -9.05
C ILE A 101 7.63 -2.33 -7.67
N LEU A 102 8.95 -2.27 -7.64
CA LEU A 102 9.77 -2.12 -6.45
C LEU A 102 10.54 -0.81 -6.50
N HIS A 103 10.74 -0.19 -5.34
CA HIS A 103 11.61 0.99 -5.19
C HIS A 103 13.04 0.58 -4.87
N ASP A 104 13.22 -0.48 -4.07
CA ASP A 104 14.52 -0.95 -3.61
C ASP A 104 14.45 -2.44 -3.24
N CYS A 105 15.58 -3.13 -3.37
CA CYS A 105 15.73 -4.55 -3.02
C CYS A 105 17.13 -4.79 -2.42
N LYS A 106 17.32 -4.46 -1.12
CA LYS A 106 18.64 -4.51 -0.46
C LYS A 106 19.14 -5.91 -0.19
N TYR A 107 18.29 -6.76 0.36
CA TYR A 107 18.69 -8.08 0.89
C TYR A 107 18.19 -9.25 0.04
N GLY A 108 17.57 -8.96 -1.09
CA GLY A 108 17.06 -9.99 -2.01
C GLY A 108 15.54 -10.03 -2.10
N LEU A 109 15.07 -10.74 -3.13
CA LEU A 109 13.67 -10.87 -3.50
C LEU A 109 13.07 -12.15 -2.92
N LYS A 110 11.86 -12.08 -2.36
CA LYS A 110 11.05 -13.25 -2.00
C LYS A 110 9.72 -13.23 -2.74
N VAL A 111 9.40 -14.30 -3.47
CA VAL A 111 8.14 -14.41 -4.20
C VAL A 111 7.10 -15.16 -3.40
N LEU A 112 5.93 -14.54 -3.23
CA LEU A 112 4.79 -15.06 -2.47
C LEU A 112 3.65 -15.45 -3.40
N GLY A 113 2.90 -16.48 -3.02
CA GLY A 113 1.86 -17.11 -3.82
C GLY A 113 0.52 -16.39 -3.92
N ASN A 114 0.40 -15.11 -3.54
CA ASN A 114 -0.88 -14.41 -3.64
C ASN A 114 -1.20 -14.01 -5.09
N GLY A 115 -2.41 -14.33 -5.53
CA GLY A 115 -2.91 -14.12 -6.89
C GLY A 115 -2.70 -15.33 -7.80
N SER A 116 -2.88 -15.12 -9.10
CA SER A 116 -2.71 -16.13 -10.16
C SER A 116 -1.68 -15.67 -11.18
N VAL A 117 -0.99 -16.62 -11.79
CA VAL A 117 -0.07 -16.40 -12.92
C VAL A 117 -0.66 -17.05 -14.16
N SER A 118 -0.72 -16.31 -15.24
CA SER A 118 -1.19 -16.78 -16.56
C SER A 118 -0.08 -16.83 -17.60
N LYS A 119 1.08 -16.26 -17.28
CA LYS A 119 2.21 -16.11 -18.20
C LYS A 119 3.37 -17.03 -17.84
N LYS A 120 4.08 -17.47 -18.88
CA LYS A 120 5.29 -18.28 -18.73
C LYS A 120 6.50 -17.36 -18.50
N VAL A 121 6.96 -17.25 -17.28
CA VAL A 121 8.11 -16.39 -16.92
C VAL A 121 9.16 -17.18 -16.16
N THR A 122 10.43 -16.82 -16.34
CA THR A 122 11.53 -17.34 -15.54
C THR A 122 11.82 -16.33 -14.42
N VAL A 123 11.64 -16.72 -13.17
CA VAL A 123 11.79 -15.83 -12.03
C VAL A 123 13.05 -16.16 -11.25
N LYS A 124 13.94 -15.17 -11.06
CA LYS A 124 15.15 -15.27 -10.25
C LYS A 124 14.96 -14.54 -8.94
N ALA A 125 15.00 -15.27 -7.81
CA ALA A 125 14.80 -14.69 -6.49
C ALA A 125 15.57 -15.47 -5.42
N ALA A 126 15.88 -14.80 -4.29
CA ALA A 126 16.55 -15.41 -3.15
C ALA A 126 15.67 -16.45 -2.43
N ALA A 127 14.35 -16.29 -2.46
CA ALA A 127 13.42 -17.25 -1.85
C ALA A 127 12.05 -17.26 -2.54
N PHE A 128 11.39 -18.42 -2.46
CA PHE A 128 10.00 -18.60 -2.92
C PHE A 128 9.18 -19.26 -1.81
N SER A 129 7.90 -18.95 -1.73
CA SER A 129 6.95 -19.78 -0.98
C SER A 129 6.57 -21.00 -1.83
N GLU A 130 6.20 -22.10 -1.19
CA GLU A 130 5.78 -23.35 -1.87
C GLU A 130 4.63 -23.07 -2.85
N SER A 131 3.61 -22.36 -2.39
CA SER A 131 2.48 -21.97 -3.22
C SER A 131 2.86 -21.06 -4.42
N ALA A 132 3.95 -20.28 -4.32
CA ALA A 132 4.46 -19.49 -5.43
C ALA A 132 5.14 -20.37 -6.48
N LYS A 133 5.99 -21.30 -6.05
CA LYS A 133 6.64 -22.27 -6.94
C LYS A 133 5.63 -23.07 -7.74
N GLU A 134 4.64 -23.67 -7.07
CA GLU A 134 3.58 -24.43 -7.72
C GLU A 134 2.83 -23.61 -8.78
N LYS A 135 2.51 -22.35 -8.49
CA LYS A 135 1.78 -21.48 -9.42
C LYS A 135 2.62 -21.10 -10.64
N ILE A 136 3.92 -20.84 -10.46
CA ILE A 136 4.84 -20.52 -11.56
C ILE A 136 5.03 -21.75 -12.44
N GLU A 137 5.24 -22.94 -11.85
CA GLU A 137 5.41 -24.19 -12.57
C GLU A 137 4.14 -24.62 -13.31
N LYS A 138 2.95 -24.49 -12.68
CA LYS A 138 1.65 -24.73 -13.33
C LYS A 138 1.40 -23.81 -14.52
N ALA A 139 1.90 -22.59 -14.51
CA ALA A 139 1.85 -21.66 -15.62
C ALA A 139 2.91 -21.97 -16.71
N GLY A 140 3.77 -22.97 -16.51
CA GLY A 140 4.86 -23.35 -17.43
C GLY A 140 6.10 -22.46 -17.34
N GLY A 141 6.24 -21.68 -16.26
CA GLY A 141 7.42 -20.88 -15.92
C GLY A 141 8.45 -21.66 -15.14
N LYS A 142 9.57 -21.00 -14.82
CA LYS A 142 10.66 -21.55 -13.99
C LYS A 142 10.93 -20.66 -12.78
N ALA A 143 11.18 -21.26 -11.63
CA ALA A 143 11.62 -20.59 -10.40
C ALA A 143 13.08 -20.94 -10.11
N GLU A 144 13.98 -19.97 -10.23
CA GLU A 144 15.41 -20.13 -9.99
C GLU A 144 15.80 -19.41 -8.70
N VAL A 145 16.46 -20.10 -7.79
CA VAL A 145 16.99 -19.53 -6.55
C VAL A 145 18.41 -19.04 -6.79
N VAL A 146 18.67 -17.77 -6.47
CA VAL A 146 19.95 -17.08 -6.70
C VAL A 146 20.51 -16.58 -5.37
#